data_cb75ad9988ec1d87d85dc4fc0ef1d832
#
_entry.id   cb75ad9988ec1d87d85dc4fc0ef1d832
#
_cell.length_a   1.000
_cell.length_b   1.000
_cell.length_c   1.000
_cell.angle_alpha   90.00
_cell.angle_beta   90.00
_cell.angle_gamma   90.00
#
_symmetry.space_group_name_H-M   'P 1'
#
loop_
_entity.id
_entity.type
_entity.pdbx_description
1 polymer ?
#
loop_
_entity_poly.entity_id
_entity_poly.type
_entity_poly.pdbx_seq_one_letter_code
_entity_poly.pdbx_strand_id
1 'polypeptide(L)'
;MIEGKKAGIELYRDLLEAHYLAGGHVAQVVHALVSASKANIDLTFQIATAVDLAGRDVFEAVQMSVNPKVINTPPVTAVAKDGIQLIAKARVTVRANIKRLVGGAGEETVLARVGEGIVSSIGSSESHKAVMENPDFISKVVLDKGLDSGTAFEILSIDIADIDVGKNIGAGLQIDQAEADLKIAQAKAEERRAMAVAREQEMKALAQEMKAKVIEAEANVPLAMSEAFRSGNLGVMDYYRMKNIEADTQMRESIAKPADGSKKKPDKIG
;
A
#
# COMPACT_ATOMS: atom_id res chain seq x y z
N MET A 1 -29.81 -1.10 -52.17
CA MET A 1 -31.22 -0.90 -52.53
C MET A 1 -31.92 -2.20 -52.93
N ILE A 2 -31.45 -2.99 -53.89
CA ILE A 2 -32.10 -4.23 -54.34
C ILE A 2 -32.29 -5.25 -53.20
N GLU A 3 -31.26 -5.41 -52.36
CA GLU A 3 -31.32 -6.31 -51.20
C GLU A 3 -32.29 -5.90 -50.13
N GLY A 4 -32.35 -4.57 -49.83
CA GLY A 4 -33.30 -4.03 -48.86
C GLY A 4 -34.76 -4.17 -49.33
N LYS A 5 -35.05 -3.92 -50.58
CA LYS A 5 -36.40 -4.15 -51.16
C LYS A 5 -36.82 -5.61 -51.12
N LYS A 6 -35.88 -6.56 -51.39
CA LYS A 6 -36.14 -7.99 -51.23
C LYS A 6 -36.45 -8.42 -49.80
N ALA A 7 -35.93 -7.71 -48.86
CA ALA A 7 -36.16 -7.94 -47.40
C ALA A 7 -37.38 -7.19 -46.84
N GLY A 8 -38.13 -6.44 -47.69
CA GLY A 8 -39.30 -5.68 -47.26
C GLY A 8 -38.98 -4.41 -46.47
N ILE A 9 -37.77 -3.92 -46.55
CA ILE A 9 -37.33 -2.72 -45.84
C ILE A 9 -37.47 -1.50 -46.72
N GLU A 10 -38.18 -0.50 -46.24
CA GLU A 10 -38.33 0.80 -46.92
C GLU A 10 -37.02 1.59 -46.78
N LEU A 11 -36.18 1.61 -47.83
CA LEU A 11 -34.95 2.37 -47.91
C LEU A 11 -35.16 3.56 -48.86
N TYR A 12 -35.09 4.77 -48.34
CA TYR A 12 -35.14 6.01 -49.11
C TYR A 12 -33.75 6.36 -49.63
N ARG A 13 -33.68 6.70 -50.91
CA ARG A 13 -32.41 7.02 -51.61
C ARG A 13 -31.70 8.19 -50.97
N ASP A 14 -32.42 9.23 -50.63
CA ASP A 14 -31.88 10.47 -50.06
C ASP A 14 -31.17 10.22 -48.71
N LEU A 15 -31.73 9.29 -47.88
CA LEU A 15 -31.16 8.92 -46.57
C LEU A 15 -29.87 8.09 -46.72
N LEU A 16 -29.80 7.24 -47.76
CA LEU A 16 -28.59 6.45 -48.06
C LEU A 16 -27.46 7.35 -48.60
N GLU A 17 -27.80 8.35 -49.46
CA GLU A 17 -26.85 9.32 -49.96
C GLU A 17 -26.32 10.22 -48.84
N ALA A 18 -27.21 10.71 -47.95
CA ALA A 18 -26.82 11.48 -46.79
C ALA A 18 -25.86 10.71 -45.87
N HIS A 19 -26.15 9.44 -45.59
CA HIS A 19 -25.27 8.57 -44.77
C HIS A 19 -23.91 8.34 -45.43
N TYR A 20 -23.87 8.09 -46.72
CA TYR A 20 -22.63 7.94 -47.49
C TYR A 20 -21.77 9.23 -47.46
N LEU A 21 -22.41 10.39 -47.65
CA LEU A 21 -21.72 11.69 -47.62
C LEU A 21 -21.20 12.02 -46.21
N ALA A 22 -21.84 11.49 -45.13
CA ALA A 22 -21.40 11.60 -43.78
C ALA A 22 -20.20 10.66 -43.45
N GLY A 23 -19.73 9.83 -44.39
CA GLY A 23 -18.62 8.92 -44.21
C GLY A 23 -19.03 7.54 -43.65
N GLY A 24 -20.31 7.24 -43.66
CA GLY A 24 -20.81 5.95 -43.16
C GLY A 24 -20.70 4.80 -44.16
N HIS A 25 -20.77 3.56 -43.66
CA HIS A 25 -20.62 2.33 -44.43
C HIS A 25 -21.98 1.77 -44.86
N VAL A 26 -22.57 2.35 -45.92
CA VAL A 26 -23.92 2.00 -46.42
C VAL A 26 -24.12 0.52 -46.65
N ALA A 27 -23.15 -0.20 -47.16
CA ALA A 27 -23.24 -1.65 -47.42
C ALA A 27 -23.42 -2.44 -46.13
N GLN A 28 -22.64 -2.14 -45.09
CA GLN A 28 -22.71 -2.80 -43.79
C GLN A 28 -24.04 -2.53 -43.10
N VAL A 29 -24.51 -1.26 -43.15
CA VAL A 29 -25.81 -0.86 -42.57
C VAL A 29 -26.97 -1.59 -43.27
N VAL A 30 -26.95 -1.72 -44.58
CA VAL A 30 -27.98 -2.46 -45.33
C VAL A 30 -27.94 -3.95 -44.99
N HIS A 31 -26.75 -4.56 -44.93
CA HIS A 31 -26.61 -5.96 -44.49
C HIS A 31 -27.11 -6.18 -43.07
N ALA A 32 -26.78 -5.27 -42.14
CA ALA A 32 -27.25 -5.31 -40.78
C ALA A 32 -28.79 -5.23 -40.68
N LEU A 33 -29.40 -4.33 -41.41
CA LEU A 33 -30.83 -4.19 -41.47
C LEU A 33 -31.53 -5.44 -42.02
N VAL A 34 -31.02 -6.03 -43.10
CA VAL A 34 -31.53 -7.29 -43.66
C VAL A 34 -31.42 -8.44 -42.66
N SER A 35 -30.30 -8.51 -41.96
CA SER A 35 -30.08 -9.55 -40.95
C SER A 35 -30.98 -9.34 -39.73
N ALA A 36 -31.15 -8.10 -39.27
CA ALA A 36 -32.08 -7.76 -38.18
C ALA A 36 -33.52 -8.09 -38.51
N SER A 37 -33.95 -7.75 -39.74
CA SER A 37 -35.30 -8.07 -40.21
C SER A 37 -35.56 -9.59 -40.24
N LYS A 38 -34.59 -10.37 -40.71
CA LYS A 38 -34.65 -11.87 -40.72
C LYS A 38 -34.68 -12.45 -39.31
N ALA A 39 -33.98 -11.82 -38.38
CA ALA A 39 -33.92 -12.23 -36.97
C ALA A 39 -35.09 -11.69 -36.13
N ASN A 40 -36.00 -10.97 -36.73
CA ASN A 40 -37.15 -10.36 -36.09
C ASN A 40 -36.75 -9.34 -34.98
N ILE A 41 -35.62 -8.65 -35.21
CA ILE A 41 -35.09 -7.59 -34.35
C ILE A 41 -35.53 -6.24 -34.85
N ASP A 42 -36.06 -5.42 -33.95
CA ASP A 42 -36.52 -4.07 -34.26
C ASP A 42 -35.32 -3.10 -34.38
N LEU A 43 -34.75 -3.02 -35.58
CA LEU A 43 -33.64 -2.12 -35.92
C LEU A 43 -34.13 -1.14 -36.99
N THR A 44 -34.28 0.13 -36.63
CA THR A 44 -34.63 1.18 -37.59
C THR A 44 -33.40 1.68 -38.33
N PHE A 45 -33.61 2.18 -39.57
CA PHE A 45 -32.51 2.75 -40.36
C PHE A 45 -31.77 3.88 -39.61
N GLN A 46 -32.53 4.71 -38.88
CA GLN A 46 -31.93 5.83 -38.11
C GLN A 46 -30.99 5.34 -37.00
N ILE A 47 -31.41 4.29 -36.28
CA ILE A 47 -30.54 3.69 -35.24
C ILE A 47 -29.30 3.07 -35.88
N ALA A 48 -29.45 2.33 -36.96
CA ALA A 48 -28.34 1.68 -37.66
C ALA A 48 -27.31 2.69 -38.17
N THR A 49 -27.77 3.80 -38.79
CA THR A 49 -26.87 4.86 -39.26
C THR A 49 -26.19 5.63 -38.12
N ALA A 50 -26.89 5.85 -37.00
CA ALA A 50 -26.32 6.49 -35.81
C ALA A 50 -25.23 5.63 -35.17
N VAL A 51 -25.40 4.31 -35.12
CA VAL A 51 -24.39 3.35 -34.59
C VAL A 51 -23.15 3.32 -35.50
N ASP A 52 -23.34 3.27 -36.82
CA ASP A 52 -22.24 3.25 -37.80
C ASP A 52 -21.44 4.56 -37.75
N LEU A 53 -22.09 5.71 -37.72
CA LEU A 53 -21.42 7.02 -37.60
C LEU A 53 -20.74 7.22 -36.23
N ALA A 54 -21.19 6.49 -35.19
CA ALA A 54 -20.49 6.45 -33.90
C ALA A 54 -19.23 5.54 -33.93
N GLY A 55 -18.91 4.95 -35.08
CA GLY A 55 -17.72 4.11 -35.27
C GLY A 55 -17.86 2.68 -34.77
N ARG A 56 -19.10 2.19 -34.59
CA ARG A 56 -19.38 0.81 -34.19
C ARG A 56 -19.90 0.00 -35.39
N ASP A 57 -19.48 -1.29 -35.44
CA ASP A 57 -19.98 -2.19 -36.47
C ASP A 57 -21.42 -2.65 -36.15
N VAL A 58 -22.36 -2.13 -36.94
CA VAL A 58 -23.77 -2.46 -36.79
C VAL A 58 -24.07 -3.93 -37.09
N PHE A 59 -23.35 -4.51 -38.07
CA PHE A 59 -23.55 -5.88 -38.47
C PHE A 59 -23.07 -6.86 -37.38
N GLU A 60 -21.90 -6.61 -36.80
CA GLU A 60 -21.39 -7.38 -35.65
C GLU A 60 -22.35 -7.27 -34.45
N ALA A 61 -22.87 -6.07 -34.17
CA ALA A 61 -23.82 -5.88 -33.10
C ALA A 61 -25.12 -6.65 -33.27
N VAL A 62 -25.66 -6.73 -34.50
CA VAL A 62 -26.84 -7.57 -34.82
C VAL A 62 -26.51 -9.05 -34.66
N GLN A 63 -25.34 -9.49 -35.11
CA GLN A 63 -24.90 -10.87 -34.91
C GLN A 63 -24.77 -11.21 -33.42
N MET A 64 -24.15 -10.35 -32.61
CA MET A 64 -24.03 -10.55 -31.16
C MET A 64 -25.38 -10.48 -30.42
N SER A 65 -26.36 -9.81 -30.99
CA SER A 65 -27.71 -9.79 -30.43
C SER A 65 -28.43 -11.13 -30.61
N VAL A 66 -28.17 -11.83 -31.74
CA VAL A 66 -28.75 -13.16 -32.03
C VAL A 66 -27.91 -14.27 -31.43
N ASN A 67 -26.57 -14.14 -31.52
CA ASN A 67 -25.62 -15.16 -31.07
C ASN A 67 -24.71 -14.54 -30.01
N PRO A 68 -24.96 -14.79 -28.73
CA PRO A 68 -24.16 -14.22 -27.65
C PRO A 68 -22.68 -14.58 -27.78
N LYS A 69 -21.82 -13.61 -27.42
CA LYS A 69 -20.38 -13.73 -27.45
C LYS A 69 -19.83 -14.00 -26.03
N VAL A 70 -18.87 -14.89 -25.95
CA VAL A 70 -18.15 -15.11 -24.68
C VAL A 70 -16.89 -14.28 -24.66
N ILE A 71 -16.72 -13.47 -23.61
CA ILE A 71 -15.56 -12.62 -23.37
C ILE A 71 -14.83 -13.14 -22.13
N ASN A 72 -13.50 -13.28 -22.22
CA ASN A 72 -12.69 -13.69 -21.08
C ASN A 72 -12.20 -12.46 -20.33
N THR A 73 -12.32 -12.47 -18.99
CA THR A 73 -11.68 -11.42 -18.18
C THR A 73 -10.17 -11.63 -18.11
N PRO A 74 -9.38 -10.57 -18.01
CA PRO A 74 -8.01 -10.71 -17.57
C PRO A 74 -7.99 -11.34 -16.15
N PRO A 75 -6.85 -11.91 -15.70
CA PRO A 75 -6.73 -12.44 -14.35
C PRO A 75 -6.96 -11.33 -13.33
N VAL A 76 -7.98 -11.51 -12.50
CA VAL A 76 -8.40 -10.55 -11.47
C VAL A 76 -7.84 -11.02 -10.14
N THR A 77 -7.04 -10.18 -9.51
CA THR A 77 -6.38 -10.47 -8.24
C THR A 77 -7.13 -9.80 -7.09
N ALA A 78 -7.50 -10.57 -6.08
CA ALA A 78 -8.15 -10.07 -4.87
C ALA A 78 -7.63 -10.80 -3.63
N VAL A 79 -7.82 -10.21 -2.46
CA VAL A 79 -7.40 -10.77 -1.17
C VAL A 79 -8.64 -11.01 -0.33
N ALA A 80 -8.81 -12.23 0.16
CA ALA A 80 -9.87 -12.58 1.10
C ALA A 80 -9.55 -12.07 2.52
N LYS A 81 -10.53 -12.06 3.43
CA LYS A 81 -10.34 -11.56 4.81
C LYS A 81 -9.27 -12.32 5.61
N ASP A 82 -9.01 -13.56 5.25
CA ASP A 82 -7.94 -14.38 5.84
C ASP A 82 -6.51 -14.00 5.40
N GLY A 83 -6.39 -12.97 4.54
CA GLY A 83 -5.12 -12.43 4.06
C GLY A 83 -4.50 -13.23 2.91
N ILE A 84 -5.22 -14.21 2.35
CA ILE A 84 -4.75 -15.00 1.22
C ILE A 84 -5.21 -14.37 -0.09
N GLN A 85 -4.27 -14.20 -1.01
CA GLN A 85 -4.51 -13.69 -2.35
C GLN A 85 -5.11 -14.80 -3.22
N LEU A 86 -6.16 -14.45 -3.96
CA LEU A 86 -6.77 -15.27 -4.98
C LEU A 86 -6.66 -14.59 -6.35
N ILE A 87 -6.44 -15.37 -7.39
CA ILE A 87 -6.38 -14.93 -8.78
C ILE A 87 -7.51 -15.65 -9.51
N ALA A 88 -8.55 -14.90 -9.87
CA ALA A 88 -9.72 -15.44 -10.54
C ALA A 88 -9.76 -15.04 -12.02
N LYS A 89 -10.17 -15.96 -12.88
CA LYS A 89 -10.48 -15.70 -14.28
C LYS A 89 -11.95 -16.05 -14.52
N ALA A 90 -12.67 -15.14 -15.16
CA ALA A 90 -14.08 -15.37 -15.49
C ALA A 90 -14.33 -15.30 -16.99
N ARG A 91 -15.34 -16.03 -17.42
CA ARG A 91 -15.94 -15.94 -18.75
C ARG A 91 -17.29 -15.26 -18.63
N VAL A 92 -17.48 -14.21 -19.40
CA VAL A 92 -18.70 -13.42 -19.39
C VAL A 92 -19.39 -13.62 -20.71
N THR A 93 -20.61 -14.16 -20.69
CA THR A 93 -21.46 -14.29 -21.87
C THR A 93 -22.29 -13.02 -22.00
N VAL A 94 -22.08 -12.30 -23.09
CA VAL A 94 -22.74 -11.02 -23.34
C VAL A 94 -23.56 -11.06 -24.61
N ARG A 95 -24.66 -10.31 -24.64
CA ARG A 95 -25.50 -10.07 -25.79
C ARG A 95 -25.54 -8.57 -26.06
N ALA A 96 -25.43 -8.16 -27.33
CA ALA A 96 -25.57 -6.75 -27.68
C ALA A 96 -27.05 -6.30 -27.53
N ASN A 97 -27.24 -5.17 -26.85
CA ASN A 97 -28.54 -4.52 -26.75
C ASN A 97 -28.59 -3.36 -27.74
N ILE A 98 -29.30 -3.60 -28.87
CA ILE A 98 -29.33 -2.67 -29.99
C ILE A 98 -29.85 -1.29 -29.60
N LYS A 99 -30.83 -1.20 -28.68
CA LYS A 99 -31.36 0.07 -28.21
C LYS A 99 -30.35 0.90 -27.38
N ARG A 100 -29.37 0.26 -26.80
CA ARG A 100 -28.34 0.89 -25.97
C ARG A 100 -26.98 1.04 -26.68
N LEU A 101 -26.88 0.64 -27.97
CA LEU A 101 -25.65 0.76 -28.73
C LEU A 101 -25.20 2.21 -28.90
N VAL A 102 -26.12 3.13 -29.06
CA VAL A 102 -25.81 4.55 -29.13
C VAL A 102 -25.70 5.08 -27.71
N GLY A 103 -24.49 5.56 -27.36
CA GLY A 103 -24.20 6.11 -26.03
C GLY A 103 -23.89 5.10 -24.91
N GLY A 104 -24.05 3.79 -25.15
CA GLY A 104 -23.68 2.76 -24.17
C GLY A 104 -22.17 2.49 -24.12
N ALA A 105 -21.65 2.12 -22.97
CA ALA A 105 -20.24 1.77 -22.79
C ALA A 105 -19.88 0.43 -23.50
N GLY A 106 -18.61 0.27 -23.88
CA GLY A 106 -18.09 -0.90 -24.62
C GLY A 106 -17.82 -2.13 -23.75
N GLU A 107 -17.26 -3.18 -24.41
CA GLU A 107 -16.86 -4.45 -23.76
C GLU A 107 -15.89 -4.22 -22.59
N GLU A 108 -14.92 -3.32 -22.73
CA GLU A 108 -13.93 -3.03 -21.70
C GLU A 108 -14.57 -2.56 -20.38
N THR A 109 -15.64 -1.79 -20.46
CA THR A 109 -16.38 -1.31 -19.29
C THR A 109 -17.10 -2.46 -18.60
N VAL A 110 -17.67 -3.40 -19.37
CA VAL A 110 -18.30 -4.61 -18.82
C VAL A 110 -17.24 -5.44 -18.08
N LEU A 111 -16.09 -5.70 -18.71
CA LEU A 111 -15.00 -6.44 -18.12
C LEU A 111 -14.46 -5.77 -16.83
N ALA A 112 -14.30 -4.45 -16.85
CA ALA A 112 -13.86 -3.69 -15.67
C ALA A 112 -14.85 -3.82 -14.49
N ARG A 113 -16.15 -3.68 -14.76
CA ARG A 113 -17.20 -3.81 -13.73
C ARG A 113 -17.30 -5.24 -13.20
N VAL A 114 -17.23 -6.23 -14.07
CA VAL A 114 -17.21 -7.64 -13.64
C VAL A 114 -15.97 -7.91 -12.78
N GLY A 115 -14.80 -7.41 -13.19
CA GLY A 115 -13.57 -7.50 -12.39
C GLY A 115 -13.73 -6.86 -11.01
N GLU A 116 -14.31 -5.66 -10.92
CA GLU A 116 -14.62 -4.99 -9.65
C GLU A 116 -15.59 -5.82 -8.80
N GLY A 117 -16.62 -6.38 -9.43
CA GLY A 117 -17.58 -7.26 -8.77
C GLY A 117 -16.91 -8.50 -8.17
N ILE A 118 -15.98 -9.13 -8.89
CA ILE A 118 -15.20 -10.28 -8.43
C ILE A 118 -14.31 -9.88 -7.24
N VAL A 119 -13.55 -8.77 -7.35
CA VAL A 119 -12.71 -8.27 -6.26
C VAL A 119 -13.54 -8.00 -5.00
N SER A 120 -14.69 -7.34 -5.15
CA SER A 120 -15.60 -7.03 -4.04
C SER A 120 -16.15 -8.29 -3.39
N SER A 121 -16.51 -9.31 -4.18
CA SER A 121 -17.05 -10.58 -3.68
C SER A 121 -15.99 -11.39 -2.94
N ILE A 122 -14.77 -11.51 -3.50
CA ILE A 122 -13.65 -12.20 -2.84
C ILE A 122 -13.25 -11.46 -1.57
N GLY A 123 -13.13 -10.12 -1.61
CA GLY A 123 -12.74 -9.31 -0.45
C GLY A 123 -13.76 -9.34 0.70
N SER A 124 -15.04 -9.62 0.40
CA SER A 124 -16.08 -9.80 1.42
C SER A 124 -16.12 -11.21 2.02
N SER A 125 -15.50 -12.19 1.35
CA SER A 125 -15.48 -13.59 1.78
C SER A 125 -14.56 -13.80 3.00
N GLU A 126 -15.00 -14.62 3.95
CA GLU A 126 -14.28 -14.84 5.21
C GLU A 126 -12.97 -15.62 5.01
N SER A 127 -12.95 -16.56 4.06
CA SER A 127 -11.76 -17.35 3.76
C SER A 127 -11.65 -17.69 2.27
N HIS A 128 -10.43 -17.89 1.81
CA HIS A 128 -10.14 -18.37 0.45
C HIS A 128 -10.81 -19.72 0.17
N LYS A 129 -10.95 -20.61 1.18
CA LYS A 129 -11.58 -21.91 1.05
C LYS A 129 -13.06 -21.80 0.69
N ALA A 130 -13.80 -20.90 1.34
CA ALA A 130 -15.21 -20.66 1.06
C ALA A 130 -15.42 -20.19 -0.40
N VAL A 131 -14.51 -19.41 -0.94
CA VAL A 131 -14.54 -18.95 -2.34
C VAL A 131 -14.28 -20.11 -3.30
N MET A 132 -13.33 -21.00 -2.97
CA MET A 132 -12.99 -22.17 -3.80
C MET A 132 -14.07 -23.26 -3.77
N GLU A 133 -14.76 -23.42 -2.64
CA GLU A 133 -15.86 -24.38 -2.49
C GLU A 133 -17.10 -23.97 -3.29
N ASN A 134 -17.38 -22.67 -3.38
CA ASN A 134 -18.58 -22.14 -4.04
C ASN A 134 -18.28 -20.96 -4.97
N PRO A 135 -17.60 -21.18 -6.10
CA PRO A 135 -17.33 -20.11 -7.07
C PRO A 135 -18.60 -19.49 -7.66
N ASP A 136 -19.68 -20.27 -7.77
CA ASP A 136 -20.98 -19.82 -8.26
C ASP A 136 -21.61 -18.72 -7.41
N PHE A 137 -21.24 -18.63 -6.14
CA PHE A 137 -21.68 -17.54 -5.28
C PHE A 137 -21.18 -16.18 -5.80
N ILE A 138 -19.92 -16.12 -6.26
CA ILE A 138 -19.34 -14.91 -6.85
C ILE A 138 -20.13 -14.52 -8.10
N SER A 139 -20.38 -15.49 -9.00
CA SER A 139 -21.14 -15.28 -10.24
C SER A 139 -22.52 -14.68 -9.97
N LYS A 140 -23.25 -15.23 -9.01
CA LYS A 140 -24.56 -14.73 -8.61
C LYS A 140 -24.51 -13.30 -8.04
N VAL A 141 -23.62 -13.05 -7.09
CA VAL A 141 -23.47 -11.72 -6.46
C VAL A 141 -23.10 -10.65 -7.48
N VAL A 142 -22.24 -11.00 -8.44
CA VAL A 142 -21.83 -10.08 -9.51
C VAL A 142 -22.98 -9.81 -10.48
N LEU A 143 -23.75 -10.83 -10.82
CA LEU A 143 -24.90 -10.71 -11.72
C LEU A 143 -26.04 -9.88 -11.10
N ASP A 144 -26.33 -10.12 -9.81
CA ASP A 144 -27.38 -9.41 -9.06
C ASP A 144 -27.10 -7.89 -8.91
N LYS A 145 -25.82 -7.48 -9.02
CA LYS A 145 -25.43 -6.06 -9.00
C LYS A 145 -25.87 -5.27 -10.24
N GLY A 146 -26.38 -5.93 -11.30
CA GLY A 146 -26.84 -5.26 -12.51
C GLY A 146 -25.74 -4.43 -13.20
N LEU A 147 -24.58 -5.01 -13.39
CA LEU A 147 -23.37 -4.34 -13.91
C LEU A 147 -23.48 -3.91 -15.39
N ASP A 148 -24.51 -4.37 -16.08
CA ASP A 148 -24.84 -4.01 -17.46
C ASP A 148 -25.51 -2.64 -17.63
N SER A 149 -25.87 -1.99 -16.51
CA SER A 149 -26.51 -0.67 -16.54
C SER A 149 -25.63 0.36 -17.26
N GLY A 150 -26.16 1.03 -18.28
CA GLY A 150 -25.44 2.04 -19.07
C GLY A 150 -24.41 1.46 -20.04
N THR A 151 -24.37 0.15 -20.26
CA THR A 151 -23.54 -0.50 -21.28
C THR A 151 -24.34 -0.84 -22.52
N ALA A 152 -23.66 -1.00 -23.66
CA ALA A 152 -24.23 -1.46 -24.92
C ALA A 152 -24.54 -2.98 -24.91
N PHE A 153 -24.15 -3.66 -23.84
CA PHE A 153 -24.25 -5.12 -23.70
C PHE A 153 -25.12 -5.50 -22.52
N GLU A 154 -25.76 -6.63 -22.62
CA GLU A 154 -26.49 -7.31 -21.57
C GLU A 154 -25.72 -8.56 -21.15
N ILE A 155 -25.47 -8.72 -19.86
CA ILE A 155 -24.76 -9.88 -19.33
C ILE A 155 -25.76 -11.01 -19.13
N LEU A 156 -25.55 -12.15 -19.80
CA LEU A 156 -26.38 -13.35 -19.68
C LEU A 156 -25.90 -14.28 -18.60
N SER A 157 -24.59 -14.55 -18.55
CA SER A 157 -23.96 -15.35 -17.52
C SER A 157 -22.53 -14.87 -17.21
N ILE A 158 -22.11 -15.17 -15.99
CA ILE A 158 -20.72 -14.97 -15.55
C ILE A 158 -20.30 -16.31 -14.97
N ASP A 159 -19.33 -16.93 -15.58
CA ASP A 159 -18.82 -18.24 -15.17
C ASP A 159 -17.38 -18.09 -14.70
N ILE A 160 -17.09 -18.47 -13.47
CA ILE A 160 -15.71 -18.48 -12.98
C ILE A 160 -14.99 -19.68 -13.59
N ALA A 161 -14.01 -19.39 -14.44
CA ALA A 161 -13.30 -20.42 -15.20
C ALA A 161 -12.15 -21.06 -14.41
N ASP A 162 -11.49 -20.26 -13.56
CA ASP A 162 -10.30 -20.68 -12.84
C ASP A 162 -10.11 -19.80 -11.60
N ILE A 163 -9.65 -20.41 -10.48
CA ILE A 163 -9.29 -19.71 -9.25
C ILE A 163 -7.97 -20.28 -8.75
N ASP A 164 -6.92 -19.51 -8.86
CA ASP A 164 -5.59 -19.84 -8.35
C ASP A 164 -5.38 -19.21 -6.98
N VAL A 165 -4.68 -19.92 -6.09
CA VAL A 165 -4.25 -19.41 -4.79
C VAL A 165 -2.89 -18.73 -4.96
N GLY A 166 -2.82 -17.46 -4.65
CA GLY A 166 -1.60 -16.66 -4.67
C GLY A 166 -0.83 -16.69 -3.35
N LYS A 167 -0.24 -15.55 -3.02
CA LYS A 167 0.59 -15.40 -1.81
C LYS A 167 -0.26 -15.17 -0.56
N ASN A 168 0.25 -15.59 0.59
CA ASN A 168 -0.31 -15.19 1.88
C ASN A 168 0.22 -13.80 2.24
N ILE A 169 -0.55 -12.76 1.88
CA ILE A 169 -0.21 -11.36 2.13
C ILE A 169 -0.33 -11.03 3.62
N GLY A 170 -1.30 -11.63 4.30
CA GLY A 170 -1.50 -11.43 5.73
C GLY A 170 -0.29 -11.85 6.57
N ALA A 171 0.28 -13.03 6.29
CA ALA A 171 1.50 -13.49 6.95
C ALA A 171 2.72 -12.61 6.60
N GLY A 172 2.83 -12.17 5.34
CA GLY A 172 3.89 -11.25 4.92
C GLY A 172 3.86 -9.94 5.70
N LEU A 173 2.69 -9.32 5.82
CA LEU A 173 2.50 -8.08 6.59
C LEU A 173 2.84 -8.25 8.08
N GLN A 174 2.51 -9.40 8.69
CA GLN A 174 2.87 -9.67 10.08
C GLN A 174 4.39 -9.80 10.27
N ILE A 175 5.10 -10.42 9.33
CA ILE A 175 6.57 -10.51 9.35
C ILE A 175 7.18 -9.12 9.21
N ASP A 176 6.73 -8.33 8.23
CA ASP A 176 7.21 -6.96 8.00
C ASP A 176 6.97 -6.06 9.22
N GLN A 177 5.81 -6.22 9.88
CA GLN A 177 5.48 -5.51 11.12
C GLN A 177 6.43 -5.91 12.26
N ALA A 178 6.67 -7.22 12.44
CA ALA A 178 7.57 -7.71 13.48
C ALA A 178 9.03 -7.24 13.25
N GLU A 179 9.49 -7.21 11.99
CA GLU A 179 10.81 -6.67 11.64
C GLU A 179 10.91 -5.16 11.92
N ALA A 180 9.85 -4.41 11.60
CA ALA A 180 9.79 -2.98 11.90
C ALA A 180 9.84 -2.72 13.41
N ASP A 181 9.07 -3.47 14.19
CA ASP A 181 9.03 -3.35 15.65
C ASP A 181 10.40 -3.70 16.27
N LEU A 182 11.08 -4.72 15.73
CA LEU A 182 12.43 -5.09 16.15
C LEU A 182 13.44 -3.97 15.86
N LYS A 183 13.40 -3.37 14.67
CA LYS A 183 14.27 -2.23 14.32
C LYS A 183 14.01 -1.02 15.22
N ILE A 184 12.75 -0.73 15.52
CA ILE A 184 12.37 0.34 16.45
C ILE A 184 12.91 0.07 17.87
N ALA A 185 12.78 -1.17 18.34
CA ALA A 185 13.29 -1.56 19.65
C ALA A 185 14.83 -1.47 19.73
N GLN A 186 15.52 -1.89 18.67
CA GLN A 186 16.97 -1.73 18.56
C GLN A 186 17.41 -0.26 18.58
N ALA A 187 16.77 0.59 17.77
CA ALA A 187 17.07 2.02 17.74
C ALA A 187 16.86 2.68 19.11
N LYS A 188 15.77 2.36 19.81
CA LYS A 188 15.53 2.84 21.18
C LYS A 188 16.57 2.34 22.19
N ALA A 189 17.06 1.11 22.02
CA ALA A 189 18.11 0.57 22.89
C ALA A 189 19.44 1.29 22.66
N GLU A 190 19.80 1.57 21.41
CA GLU A 190 21.00 2.32 21.06
C GLU A 190 20.92 3.78 21.55
N GLU A 191 19.77 4.43 21.40
CA GLU A 191 19.52 5.77 21.95
C GLU A 191 19.74 5.80 23.46
N ARG A 192 19.18 4.82 24.20
CA ARG A 192 19.39 4.74 25.66
C ARG A 192 20.86 4.51 26.03
N ARG A 193 21.58 3.67 25.25
CA ARG A 193 23.01 3.44 25.45
C ARG A 193 23.81 4.73 25.20
N ALA A 194 23.52 5.43 24.10
CA ALA A 194 24.16 6.70 23.78
C ALA A 194 23.90 7.76 24.87
N MET A 195 22.67 7.87 25.37
CA MET A 195 22.34 8.76 26.48
C MET A 195 23.05 8.37 27.78
N ALA A 196 23.18 7.08 28.07
CA ALA A 196 23.91 6.62 29.26
C ALA A 196 25.39 6.97 29.18
N VAL A 197 26.03 6.76 28.02
CA VAL A 197 27.42 7.13 27.77
C VAL A 197 27.60 8.65 27.85
N ALA A 198 26.71 9.43 27.27
CA ALA A 198 26.74 10.90 27.37
C ALA A 198 26.69 11.37 28.83
N ARG A 199 25.76 10.84 29.62
CA ARG A 199 25.66 11.15 31.06
C ARG A 199 26.93 10.74 31.84
N GLU A 200 27.50 9.58 31.52
CA GLU A 200 28.76 9.16 32.14
C GLU A 200 29.90 10.17 31.84
N GLN A 201 29.99 10.63 30.58
CA GLN A 201 30.97 11.65 30.20
C GLN A 201 30.73 12.99 30.88
N GLU A 202 29.47 13.41 30.96
CA GLU A 202 29.11 14.63 31.69
C GLU A 202 29.50 14.56 33.19
N MET A 203 29.23 13.40 33.83
CA MET A 203 29.60 13.20 35.22
C MET A 203 31.10 13.13 35.43
N LYS A 204 31.86 12.57 34.48
CA LYS A 204 33.33 12.57 34.50
C LYS A 204 33.85 14.00 34.32
N ALA A 205 33.31 14.78 33.41
CA ALA A 205 33.69 16.18 33.21
C ALA A 205 33.41 17.03 34.44
N LEU A 206 32.23 16.86 35.05
CA LEU A 206 31.86 17.55 36.29
C LEU A 206 32.82 17.19 37.44
N ALA A 207 33.16 15.88 37.57
CA ALA A 207 34.12 15.47 38.59
C ALA A 207 35.52 16.08 38.38
N GLN A 208 35.95 16.21 37.11
CA GLN A 208 37.23 16.91 36.80
C GLN A 208 37.17 18.37 37.08
N GLU A 209 36.04 19.04 36.75
CA GLU A 209 35.84 20.44 37.06
C GLU A 209 35.86 20.73 38.59
N MET A 210 35.20 19.85 39.35
CA MET A 210 35.24 19.95 40.81
C MET A 210 36.65 19.75 41.38
N LYS A 211 37.42 18.78 40.83
CA LYS A 211 38.82 18.59 41.22
C LYS A 211 39.67 19.82 40.87
N ALA A 212 39.48 20.43 39.71
CA ALA A 212 40.16 21.64 39.32
C ALA A 212 39.86 22.80 40.27
N LYS A 213 38.58 22.98 40.69
CA LYS A 213 38.20 23.98 41.68
C LYS A 213 38.83 23.73 43.06
N VAL A 214 38.95 22.46 43.47
CA VAL A 214 39.64 22.11 44.73
C VAL A 214 41.15 22.48 44.63
N ILE A 215 41.81 22.12 43.52
CA ILE A 215 43.23 22.46 43.30
C ILE A 215 43.44 23.99 43.26
N GLU A 216 42.52 24.71 42.61
CA GLU A 216 42.58 26.17 42.58
C GLU A 216 42.41 26.78 43.98
N ALA A 217 41.46 26.25 44.76
CA ALA A 217 41.28 26.67 46.15
C ALA A 217 42.51 26.34 47.02
N GLU A 218 43.13 25.15 46.87
CA GLU A 218 44.33 24.75 47.55
C GLU A 218 45.55 25.63 47.14
N ALA A 219 45.63 26.04 45.89
CA ALA A 219 46.67 26.95 45.38
C ALA A 219 46.56 28.37 45.96
N ASN A 220 45.34 28.82 46.32
CA ASN A 220 45.12 30.09 46.94
C ASN A 220 45.50 30.14 48.43
N VAL A 221 45.56 28.98 49.12
CA VAL A 221 45.92 28.92 50.54
C VAL A 221 47.33 29.45 50.82
N PRO A 222 48.42 29.06 50.08
CA PRO A 222 49.75 29.64 50.30
C PRO A 222 49.82 31.13 50.02
N LEU A 223 49.04 31.63 49.04
CA LEU A 223 48.99 33.06 48.76
C LEU A 223 48.35 33.85 49.93
N ALA A 224 47.22 33.36 50.43
CA ALA A 224 46.57 33.98 51.60
C ALA A 224 47.48 33.94 52.87
N MET A 225 48.20 32.83 53.05
CA MET A 225 49.18 32.71 54.12
C MET A 225 50.32 33.68 53.97
N SER A 226 50.86 33.86 52.76
CA SER A 226 51.92 34.85 52.49
C SER A 226 51.43 36.32 52.80
N GLU A 227 50.18 36.58 52.46
CA GLU A 227 49.60 37.89 52.71
C GLU A 227 49.32 38.15 54.20
N ALA A 228 48.88 37.13 54.95
CA ALA A 228 48.71 37.18 56.39
C ALA A 228 50.04 37.33 57.12
N PHE A 229 51.15 36.76 56.63
CA PHE A 229 52.52 37.03 57.16
C PHE A 229 52.94 38.51 56.91
N ARG A 230 52.69 39.07 55.73
CA ARG A 230 53.05 40.41 55.38
C ARG A 230 52.25 41.48 56.19
N SER A 231 51.00 41.17 56.48
CA SER A 231 50.13 42.02 57.30
C SER A 231 50.34 41.89 58.79
N GLY A 232 51.22 41.00 59.24
CA GLY A 232 51.53 40.80 60.66
C GLY A 232 50.44 40.04 61.45
N ASN A 233 49.45 39.53 60.81
CA ASN A 233 48.33 38.81 61.42
C ASN A 233 48.66 37.33 61.72
N LEU A 234 49.78 36.77 61.21
CA LEU A 234 50.21 35.38 61.43
C LEU A 234 51.67 35.41 61.94
N GLY A 235 51.90 34.83 63.18
CA GLY A 235 53.21 34.65 63.74
C GLY A 235 53.92 33.39 63.23
N VAL A 236 55.26 33.40 63.29
CA VAL A 236 56.08 32.20 62.85
C VAL A 236 55.69 30.93 63.62
N MET A 237 55.37 31.09 64.94
CA MET A 237 54.93 30.00 65.79
C MET A 237 53.55 29.44 65.42
N ASP A 238 52.66 30.28 64.92
CA ASP A 238 51.33 29.83 64.47
C ASP A 238 51.42 29.05 63.18
N TYR A 239 52.32 29.40 62.29
CA TYR A 239 52.63 28.60 61.09
C TYR A 239 53.12 27.20 61.43
N TYR A 240 54.07 27.04 62.38
CA TYR A 240 54.53 25.73 62.80
C TYR A 240 53.40 24.89 63.47
N ARG A 241 52.54 25.51 64.24
CA ARG A 241 51.37 24.85 64.83
C ARG A 241 50.44 24.35 63.77
N MET A 242 50.12 25.16 62.74
CA MET A 242 49.26 24.76 61.64
C MET A 242 49.87 23.64 60.84
N LYS A 243 51.17 23.68 60.54
CA LYS A 243 51.88 22.59 59.82
C LYS A 243 51.88 21.30 60.59
N ASN A 244 51.99 21.32 61.91
CA ASN A 244 51.85 20.13 62.75
C ASN A 244 50.45 19.54 62.76
N ILE A 245 49.39 20.39 62.74
CA ILE A 245 48.02 19.93 62.63
C ILE A 245 47.77 19.31 61.27
N GLU A 246 48.31 19.89 60.20
CA GLU A 246 48.20 19.34 58.83
C GLU A 246 48.88 17.98 58.71
N ALA A 247 50.08 17.84 59.27
CA ALA A 247 50.81 16.59 59.30
C ALA A 247 50.08 15.49 60.10
N ASP A 248 49.48 15.85 61.29
CA ASP A 248 48.67 14.95 62.10
C ASP A 248 47.38 14.50 61.35
N THR A 249 46.73 15.44 60.62
CA THR A 249 45.58 15.16 59.78
C THR A 249 45.90 14.22 58.63
N GLN A 250 47.02 14.47 57.89
CA GLN A 250 47.51 13.56 56.81
C GLN A 250 47.85 12.19 57.33
N MET A 251 48.45 12.08 58.52
CA MET A 251 48.75 10.82 59.17
C MET A 251 47.47 10.03 59.51
N ARG A 252 46.47 10.71 60.02
CA ARG A 252 45.14 10.09 60.33
C ARG A 252 44.42 9.67 59.07
N GLU A 253 44.43 10.45 57.98
CA GLU A 253 43.87 10.09 56.69
C GLU A 253 44.56 8.87 56.07
N SER A 254 45.90 8.76 56.18
CA SER A 254 46.66 7.61 55.69
C SER A 254 46.34 6.33 56.45
N ILE A 255 46.01 6.43 57.73
CA ILE A 255 45.62 5.30 58.58
C ILE A 255 44.14 4.93 58.28
N ALA A 256 43.28 5.91 58.01
CA ALA A 256 41.84 5.69 57.69
C ALA A 256 41.62 5.12 56.28
N LYS A 257 42.55 5.31 55.35
CA LYS A 257 42.40 4.70 54.01
C LYS A 257 42.69 3.22 54.13
N PRO A 258 41.71 2.32 53.93
CA PRO A 258 41.97 0.89 53.92
C PRO A 258 42.99 0.60 52.80
N ALA A 259 43.98 -0.22 53.08
CA ALA A 259 44.98 -0.68 52.09
C ALA A 259 44.23 -1.29 50.92
N ASP A 260 44.33 -0.59 49.76
CA ASP A 260 43.71 -1.06 48.51
C ASP A 260 44.38 -2.39 48.14
N GLY A 261 43.72 -3.48 48.58
CA GLY A 261 44.17 -4.83 48.30
C GLY A 261 44.09 -5.08 46.81
N SER A 262 45.22 -4.99 46.15
CA SER A 262 45.43 -5.41 44.78
C SER A 262 44.95 -6.86 44.60
N LYS A 263 43.66 -7.03 44.25
CA LYS A 263 43.17 -8.31 43.70
C LYS A 263 43.81 -8.51 42.34
N LYS A 264 44.98 -9.23 42.35
CA LYS A 264 45.47 -9.94 41.18
C LYS A 264 44.33 -10.79 40.62
N LYS A 265 43.85 -10.47 39.41
CA LYS A 265 43.05 -11.38 38.63
C LYS A 265 43.77 -12.68 38.42
N PRO A 266 43.18 -13.86 38.66
CA PRO A 266 43.75 -15.10 38.22
C PRO A 266 43.72 -15.19 36.70
N ASP A 267 44.85 -15.48 36.09
CA ASP A 267 45.00 -15.84 34.69
C ASP A 267 44.03 -16.98 34.35
N LYS A 268 43.16 -16.77 33.39
CA LYS A 268 42.41 -17.86 32.75
C LYS A 268 43.35 -18.55 31.79
N ILE A 269 43.80 -19.72 32.17
CA ILE A 269 44.32 -20.76 31.31
C ILE A 269 43.13 -21.59 30.84
N GLY A 270 43.01 -21.80 29.52
CA GLY A 270 42.09 -22.73 28.90
C GLY A 270 41.29 -22.13 27.75
#